data_0c05af6b4f3770ade3d38285851ba906
#
_entry.id   0c05af6b4f3770ade3d38285851ba906
#
_cell.length_a   1.000
_cell.length_b   1.000
_cell.length_c   1.000
_cell.angle_alpha   90.00
_cell.angle_beta   90.00
_cell.angle_gamma   90.00
#
_symmetry.space_group_name_H-M   'P 1'
#
loop_
_entity.id
_entity.type
_entity.pdbx_description
1 polymer ?
#
loop_
_entity_poly.entity_id
_entity_poly.type
_entity_poly.pdbx_seq_one_letter_code
_entity_poly.pdbx_strand_id
1 'polypeptide(L)'
;PNPFPDYPGYRFGRHDQPFREISRDLPETVADGSGRASVRVAPANAGLDASVPLRIRTVVSAIEPGGRAVSDDVRLPYRPRPVYLGVDPQFEGRARRQQAVGFNLVALDPQGELQAGSASWQLLRIDWEYDWYRTSGGSWQWRRSRNVVLIEDGVTGLAADLPTQLQLSPMDWGDYQLVLTHD
;
A
#
# COMPACT_ATOMS: atom_id res chain seq x y z
N PRO A 1 -0.57 5.63 8.65
CA PRO A 1 -1.48 4.91 9.56
C PRO A 1 -1.88 3.59 8.90
N ASN A 2 -1.83 2.51 9.71
CA ASN A 2 -2.19 1.18 9.25
C ASN A 2 -3.65 1.16 8.74
N PRO A 3 -3.92 0.63 7.56
CA PRO A 3 -5.28 0.56 7.02
C PRO A 3 -6.19 -0.43 7.76
N PHE A 4 -5.62 -1.40 8.47
CA PHE A 4 -6.31 -2.39 9.28
C PHE A 4 -5.79 -2.33 10.72
N PRO A 5 -6.48 -1.64 11.63
CA PRO A 5 -5.99 -1.37 12.99
C PRO A 5 -5.71 -2.64 13.81
N ASP A 6 -6.45 -3.72 13.59
CA ASP A 6 -6.32 -4.99 14.29
C ASP A 6 -5.08 -5.80 13.86
N TYR A 7 -4.37 -5.34 12.82
CA TYR A 7 -3.14 -5.94 12.31
C TYR A 7 -1.96 -4.96 12.38
N PRO A 8 -1.51 -4.57 13.59
CA PRO A 8 -0.50 -3.55 13.81
C PRO A 8 0.82 -4.02 13.29
N GLY A 9 1.58 -4.21 12.73
CA GLY A 9 2.85 -4.75 12.20
C GLY A 9 2.74 -5.10 10.73
N TYR A 10 1.53 -5.38 10.25
CA TYR A 10 1.33 -5.79 8.88
C TYR A 10 1.42 -4.63 7.91
N ARG A 11 2.04 -4.91 6.76
CA ARG A 11 2.15 -4.01 5.62
C ARG A 11 1.25 -4.51 4.50
N PHE A 12 0.41 -3.63 3.98
CA PHE A 12 -0.54 -3.92 2.90
C PHE A 12 -0.21 -3.10 1.67
N GLY A 13 -0.28 -3.74 0.51
CA GLY A 13 -0.05 -3.10 -0.78
C GLY A 13 1.43 -3.00 -1.17
N ARG A 14 1.69 -2.34 -2.29
CA ARG A 14 3.02 -2.25 -2.88
C ARG A 14 3.81 -1.09 -2.28
N HIS A 15 4.91 -1.42 -1.58
CA HIS A 15 5.81 -0.43 -0.98
C HIS A 15 6.90 0.09 -1.93
N ASP A 16 7.03 -0.54 -3.08
CA ASP A 16 7.99 -0.14 -4.12
C ASP A 16 7.43 0.93 -5.07
N GLN A 17 6.14 1.25 -4.96
CA GLN A 17 5.48 2.28 -5.75
C GLN A 17 5.16 3.50 -4.89
N PRO A 18 5.59 4.71 -5.32
CA PRO A 18 5.22 5.92 -4.62
C PRO A 18 3.72 6.18 -4.76
N PHE A 19 3.03 6.37 -3.64
CA PHE A 19 1.65 6.82 -3.66
C PHE A 19 1.60 8.30 -4.02
N ARG A 20 0.78 8.66 -5.01
CA ARG A 20 0.47 10.05 -5.34
C ARG A 20 -0.91 10.40 -4.81
N GLU A 21 -0.97 11.36 -3.90
CA GLU A 21 -2.24 11.93 -3.47
C GLU A 21 -2.94 12.62 -4.64
N ILE A 22 -4.24 12.36 -4.79
CA ILE A 22 -5.09 12.98 -5.79
C ILE A 22 -6.10 13.84 -5.05
N SER A 23 -6.13 15.12 -5.34
CA SER A 23 -7.14 16.07 -4.87
C SER A 23 -8.04 16.48 -6.01
N ARG A 24 -9.34 16.62 -5.72
CA ARG A 24 -10.35 17.12 -6.66
C ARG A 24 -11.35 18.01 -5.94
N ASP A 25 -11.66 19.11 -6.56
CA ASP A 25 -12.75 19.97 -6.10
C ASP A 25 -14.09 19.32 -6.46
N LEU A 26 -15.01 19.39 -5.53
CA LEU A 26 -16.39 18.97 -5.72
C LEU A 26 -17.27 20.19 -6.04
N PRO A 27 -18.38 20.00 -6.77
CA PRO A 27 -19.27 21.10 -7.08
C PRO A 27 -19.87 21.71 -5.81
N GLU A 28 -20.02 23.01 -5.81
CA GLU A 28 -20.75 23.73 -4.77
C GLU A 28 -22.21 23.29 -4.74
N THR A 29 -22.78 23.23 -3.56
CA THR A 29 -24.17 22.89 -3.35
C THR A 29 -24.77 23.82 -2.30
N VAL A 30 -26.06 24.10 -2.41
CA VAL A 30 -26.77 24.94 -1.47
C VAL A 30 -27.52 24.06 -0.48
N ALA A 31 -27.43 24.39 0.81
CA ALA A 31 -28.19 23.71 1.84
C ALA A 31 -29.70 24.04 1.70
N ASP A 32 -30.54 23.07 2.00
CA ASP A 32 -31.97 23.24 2.05
C ASP A 32 -32.44 24.10 3.25
N GLY A 33 -33.74 24.34 3.36
CA GLY A 33 -34.31 25.12 4.46
C GLY A 33 -34.12 24.54 5.88
N SER A 34 -33.65 23.30 5.99
CA SER A 34 -33.24 22.64 7.23
C SER A 34 -31.74 22.69 7.49
N GLY A 35 -30.98 23.35 6.61
CA GLY A 35 -29.52 23.45 6.69
C GLY A 35 -28.78 22.20 6.20
N ARG A 36 -29.42 21.29 5.45
CA ARG A 36 -28.82 20.06 4.93
C ARG A 36 -28.41 20.19 3.47
N ALA A 37 -27.23 19.68 3.16
CA ALA A 37 -26.76 19.51 1.80
C ALA A 37 -26.22 18.08 1.62
N SER A 38 -26.34 17.53 0.42
CA SER A 38 -25.87 16.19 0.10
C SER A 38 -25.04 16.22 -1.17
N VAL A 39 -23.83 15.72 -1.10
CA VAL A 39 -22.93 15.56 -2.26
C VAL A 39 -22.55 14.09 -2.36
N ARG A 40 -22.79 13.51 -3.53
CA ARG A 40 -22.36 12.13 -3.81
C ARG A 40 -20.99 12.12 -4.47
N VAL A 41 -20.04 11.45 -3.84
CA VAL A 41 -18.70 11.25 -4.37
C VAL A 41 -18.58 9.81 -4.88
N ALA A 42 -18.13 9.63 -6.12
CA ALA A 42 -17.86 8.33 -6.72
C ALA A 42 -16.36 8.13 -6.87
N PRO A 43 -15.67 7.47 -5.92
CA PRO A 43 -14.21 7.29 -5.94
C PRO A 43 -13.70 6.51 -7.17
N ALA A 44 -14.50 5.57 -7.69
CA ALA A 44 -14.16 4.78 -8.87
C ALA A 44 -13.85 5.64 -10.11
N ASN A 45 -14.49 6.80 -10.23
CA ASN A 45 -14.27 7.74 -11.34
C ASN A 45 -12.98 8.57 -11.17
N ALA A 46 -12.28 8.41 -10.06
CA ALA A 46 -11.07 9.17 -9.78
C ALA A 46 -9.79 8.58 -10.41
N GLY A 47 -9.89 7.44 -11.12
CA GLY A 47 -8.72 6.76 -11.72
C GLY A 47 -7.73 6.27 -10.66
N LEU A 48 -8.20 6.03 -9.44
CA LEU A 48 -7.39 5.49 -8.36
C LEU A 48 -7.12 4.02 -8.64
N ASP A 49 -5.86 3.67 -8.87
CA ASP A 49 -5.45 2.26 -8.79
C ASP A 49 -5.52 1.85 -7.31
N ALA A 50 -6.59 1.17 -6.98
CA ALA A 50 -6.89 0.74 -5.64
C ALA A 50 -6.26 -0.62 -5.29
N SER A 51 -5.07 -0.89 -5.80
CA SER A 51 -4.27 -2.07 -5.39
C SER A 51 -3.86 -2.02 -3.92
N VAL A 52 -3.96 -0.83 -3.30
CA VAL A 52 -3.67 -0.58 -1.89
C VAL A 52 -4.92 -0.08 -1.17
N PRO A 53 -5.08 -0.37 0.13
CA PRO A 53 -6.11 0.26 0.95
C PRO A 53 -5.88 1.76 1.03
N LEU A 54 -6.88 2.54 0.72
CA LEU A 54 -6.83 4.00 0.68
C LEU A 54 -7.66 4.63 1.80
N ARG A 55 -7.47 5.92 1.99
CA ARG A 55 -8.31 6.77 2.82
C ARG A 55 -8.76 7.97 2.01
N ILE A 56 -10.07 8.20 1.96
CA ILE A 56 -10.64 9.40 1.36
C ILE A 56 -10.77 10.43 2.48
N ARG A 57 -10.24 11.62 2.25
CA ARG A 57 -10.47 12.78 3.07
C ARG A 57 -11.35 13.76 2.29
N THR A 58 -12.49 14.10 2.84
CA THR A 58 -13.39 15.11 2.28
C THR A 58 -13.39 16.31 3.21
N VAL A 59 -13.05 17.47 2.68
CA VAL A 59 -13.13 18.75 3.38
C VAL A 59 -14.36 19.47 2.88
N VAL A 60 -15.19 19.92 3.80
CA VAL A 60 -16.40 20.69 3.51
C VAL A 60 -16.26 22.07 4.14
N SER A 61 -16.54 23.11 3.36
CA SER A 61 -16.59 24.50 3.86
C SER A 61 -18.00 25.04 3.65
N ALA A 62 -18.64 25.43 4.72
CA ALA A 62 -19.94 26.12 4.69
C ALA A 62 -19.72 27.63 4.83
N ILE A 63 -20.35 28.42 3.97
CA ILE A 63 -20.30 29.87 4.00
C ILE A 63 -21.65 30.36 4.52
N GLU A 64 -21.65 31.02 5.67
CA GLU A 64 -22.84 31.62 6.25
C GLU A 64 -23.24 32.93 5.51
N PRO A 65 -24.54 33.31 5.54
CA PRO A 65 -24.95 34.63 5.12
C PRO A 65 -24.23 35.70 5.96
N GLY A 66 -23.23 36.34 5.41
CA GLY A 66 -22.33 37.26 6.12
C GLY A 66 -20.85 36.99 5.87
N GLY A 67 -20.56 35.94 5.10
CA GLY A 67 -19.24 35.65 4.57
C GLY A 67 -18.29 34.93 5.52
N ARG A 68 -18.74 34.47 6.68
CA ARG A 68 -17.90 33.61 7.56
C ARG A 68 -17.92 32.19 7.03
N ALA A 69 -16.74 31.65 6.79
CA ALA A 69 -16.56 30.24 6.42
C ALA A 69 -16.28 29.39 7.66
N VAL A 70 -16.94 28.24 7.75
CA VAL A 70 -16.67 27.18 8.73
C VAL A 70 -16.32 25.93 7.94
N SER A 71 -15.18 25.29 8.26
CA SER A 71 -14.71 24.09 7.58
C SER A 71 -14.60 22.93 8.54
N ASP A 72 -14.93 21.74 8.05
CA ASP A 72 -14.74 20.47 8.73
C ASP A 72 -14.24 19.41 7.76
N ASP A 73 -13.62 18.32 8.27
CA ASP A 73 -13.17 17.21 7.44
C ASP A 73 -13.65 15.86 7.97
N VAL A 74 -13.98 14.97 7.04
CA VAL A 74 -14.28 13.57 7.31
C VAL A 74 -13.30 12.67 6.59
N ARG A 75 -12.89 11.59 7.26
CA ARG A 75 -11.95 10.60 6.72
C ARG A 75 -12.58 9.22 6.74
N LEU A 76 -12.68 8.63 5.56
CA LEU A 76 -13.31 7.33 5.38
C LEU A 76 -12.30 6.34 4.79
N PRO A 77 -12.24 5.09 5.29
CA PRO A 77 -11.48 4.05 4.62
C PRO A 77 -12.10 3.75 3.25
N TYR A 78 -11.25 3.54 2.25
CA TYR A 78 -11.66 3.14 0.92
C TYR A 78 -10.92 1.88 0.52
N ARG A 79 -11.62 0.75 0.48
CA ARG A 79 -11.08 -0.58 0.28
C ARG A 79 -11.90 -1.31 -0.81
N PRO A 80 -11.66 -0.98 -2.09
CA PRO A 80 -12.49 -1.50 -3.20
C PRO A 80 -12.12 -2.92 -3.64
N ARG A 81 -11.01 -3.47 -3.18
CA ARG A 81 -10.62 -4.85 -3.52
C ARG A 81 -11.32 -5.84 -2.59
N PRO A 82 -11.69 -7.04 -3.09
CA PRO A 82 -12.29 -8.06 -2.25
C PRO A 82 -11.31 -8.65 -1.24
N VAL A 83 -10.01 -8.65 -1.55
CA VAL A 83 -8.96 -9.22 -0.69
C VAL A 83 -7.74 -8.30 -0.67
N TYR A 84 -7.12 -8.20 0.50
CA TYR A 84 -5.88 -7.48 0.77
C TYR A 84 -4.88 -8.42 1.43
N LEU A 85 -3.73 -8.61 0.80
CA LEU A 85 -2.63 -9.37 1.40
C LEU A 85 -1.83 -8.48 2.34
N GLY A 86 -1.61 -8.98 3.55
CA GLY A 86 -0.77 -8.35 4.56
C GLY A 86 0.46 -9.20 4.88
N VAL A 87 1.60 -8.54 5.09
CA VAL A 87 2.88 -9.16 5.44
C VAL A 87 3.43 -8.51 6.69
N ASP A 88 3.74 -9.32 7.69
CA ASP A 88 4.40 -8.90 8.92
C ASP A 88 5.75 -9.63 9.06
N PRO A 89 6.89 -8.93 8.92
CA PRO A 89 8.20 -9.52 9.12
C PRO A 89 8.41 -9.93 10.57
N GLN A 90 8.88 -11.17 10.81
CA GLN A 90 9.17 -11.69 12.13
C GLN A 90 10.60 -11.35 12.60
N PHE A 91 11.05 -10.13 12.26
CA PHE A 91 12.35 -9.59 12.67
C PHE A 91 12.28 -8.07 12.76
N GLU A 92 13.10 -7.50 13.63
CA GLU A 92 13.24 -6.05 13.75
C GLU A 92 14.44 -5.54 12.93
N GLY A 93 14.21 -4.43 12.24
CA GLY A 93 15.24 -3.74 11.47
C GLY A 93 15.73 -4.52 10.26
N ARG A 94 16.83 -5.25 10.38
CA ARG A 94 17.44 -6.03 9.29
C ARG A 94 17.49 -7.51 9.63
N ALA A 95 17.14 -8.35 8.67
CA ALA A 95 17.30 -9.79 8.79
C ALA A 95 18.81 -10.15 8.96
N ARG A 96 19.07 -11.18 9.75
CA ARG A 96 20.45 -11.64 9.97
C ARG A 96 20.90 -12.53 8.81
N ARG A 97 22.16 -12.33 8.42
CA ARG A 97 22.78 -13.15 7.38
C ARG A 97 22.76 -14.64 7.75
N GLN A 98 22.53 -15.48 6.76
CA GLN A 98 22.56 -16.96 6.86
C GLN A 98 21.60 -17.52 7.95
N GLN A 99 20.55 -16.80 8.27
CA GLN A 99 19.46 -17.30 9.10
C GLN A 99 18.17 -17.32 8.29
N ALA A 100 17.31 -18.29 8.58
CA ALA A 100 15.96 -18.32 8.00
C ALA A 100 15.18 -17.07 8.41
N VAL A 101 14.41 -16.54 7.51
CA VAL A 101 13.64 -15.31 7.71
C VAL A 101 12.15 -15.66 7.68
N GLY A 102 11.46 -15.33 8.77
CA GLY A 102 10.03 -15.58 8.93
C GLY A 102 9.18 -14.38 8.61
N PHE A 103 8.00 -14.64 8.04
CA PHE A 103 6.94 -13.67 7.80
C PHE A 103 5.61 -14.27 8.22
N ASN A 104 4.76 -13.46 8.85
CA ASN A 104 3.34 -13.80 8.99
C ASN A 104 2.57 -13.18 7.83
N LEU A 105 1.71 -13.97 7.22
CA LEU A 105 0.89 -13.60 6.07
C LEU A 105 -0.58 -13.65 6.46
N VAL A 106 -1.35 -12.68 5.97
CA VAL A 106 -2.81 -12.67 6.10
C VAL A 106 -3.44 -12.26 4.77
N ALA A 107 -4.62 -12.81 4.48
CA ALA A 107 -5.55 -12.26 3.51
C ALA A 107 -6.74 -11.69 4.28
N LEU A 108 -7.09 -10.44 4.03
CA LEU A 108 -8.20 -9.76 4.69
C LEU A 108 -9.22 -9.29 3.68
N ASP A 109 -10.48 -9.39 4.03
CA ASP A 109 -11.54 -8.70 3.30
C ASP A 109 -11.54 -7.17 3.59
N PRO A 110 -12.40 -6.38 2.94
CA PRO A 110 -12.50 -4.94 3.21
C PRO A 110 -12.90 -4.59 4.65
N GLN A 111 -13.51 -5.51 5.39
CA GLN A 111 -13.90 -5.33 6.79
C GLN A 111 -12.73 -5.60 7.74
N GLY A 112 -11.72 -6.35 7.29
CA GLY A 112 -10.55 -6.74 8.08
C GLY A 112 -10.66 -8.16 8.62
N GLU A 113 -11.62 -8.95 8.13
CA GLU A 113 -11.78 -10.35 8.53
C GLU A 113 -10.85 -11.25 7.72
N LEU A 114 -10.27 -12.26 8.38
CA LEU A 114 -9.39 -13.23 7.73
C LEU A 114 -10.13 -14.03 6.66
N GLN A 115 -9.47 -14.21 5.52
CA GLN A 115 -9.97 -15.00 4.40
C GLN A 115 -9.02 -16.16 4.09
N ALA A 116 -9.60 -17.35 3.90
CA ALA A 116 -8.85 -18.47 3.36
C ALA A 116 -8.60 -18.27 1.86
N GLY A 117 -7.47 -18.78 1.38
CA GLY A 117 -7.13 -18.71 -0.05
C GLY A 117 -5.75 -19.25 -0.32
N SER A 118 -5.18 -18.85 -1.44
CA SER A 118 -3.79 -19.09 -1.77
C SER A 118 -3.11 -17.80 -2.22
N ALA A 119 -1.81 -17.74 -2.00
CA ALA A 119 -0.97 -16.66 -2.49
C ALA A 119 0.30 -17.21 -3.10
N SER A 120 0.58 -16.77 -4.31
CA SER A 120 1.88 -16.95 -4.93
C SER A 120 2.86 -15.94 -4.34
N TRP A 121 4.10 -16.34 -4.09
CA TRP A 121 5.10 -15.44 -3.56
C TRP A 121 6.42 -15.58 -4.32
N GLN A 122 7.16 -14.47 -4.37
CA GLN A 122 8.48 -14.39 -4.98
C GLN A 122 9.43 -13.64 -4.06
N LEU A 123 10.60 -14.21 -3.84
CA LEU A 123 11.73 -13.54 -3.19
C LEU A 123 12.68 -13.04 -4.25
N LEU A 124 12.81 -11.73 -4.36
CA LEU A 124 13.64 -11.05 -5.34
C LEU A 124 14.85 -10.43 -4.64
N ARG A 125 16.05 -10.59 -5.20
CA ARG A 125 17.22 -9.80 -4.80
C ARG A 125 17.33 -8.58 -5.69
N ILE A 126 17.62 -7.44 -5.08
CA ILE A 126 17.77 -6.16 -5.74
C ILE A 126 19.25 -5.80 -5.75
N ASP A 127 19.88 -5.93 -6.89
CA ASP A 127 21.26 -5.52 -7.10
C ASP A 127 21.28 -4.11 -7.72
N TRP A 128 22.07 -3.24 -7.13
CA TRP A 128 22.20 -1.87 -7.59
C TRP A 128 23.52 -1.70 -8.33
N GLU A 129 23.45 -1.33 -9.60
CA GLU A 129 24.60 -1.00 -10.43
C GLU A 129 24.72 0.51 -10.58
N TYR A 130 25.93 1.01 -10.52
CA TYR A 130 26.25 2.42 -10.63
C TYR A 130 27.20 2.65 -11.79
N ASP A 131 26.67 3.24 -12.88
CA ASP A 131 27.42 3.53 -14.09
C ASP A 131 27.73 5.03 -14.21
N TRP A 132 28.99 5.35 -14.44
CA TRP A 132 29.37 6.69 -14.80
C TRP A 132 29.29 6.85 -16.31
N TYR A 133 28.62 7.88 -16.75
CA TYR A 133 28.55 8.22 -18.17
C TYR A 133 28.80 9.71 -18.41
N ARG A 134 29.34 10.03 -19.59
CA ARG A 134 29.59 11.40 -20.02
C ARG A 134 28.38 11.89 -20.81
N THR A 135 27.83 13.04 -20.39
CA THR A 135 26.72 13.69 -21.12
C THR A 135 27.24 14.34 -22.42
N SER A 136 26.32 14.65 -23.34
CA SER A 136 26.65 15.38 -24.58
C SER A 136 27.28 16.74 -24.30
N GLY A 137 27.04 17.36 -23.15
CA GLY A 137 27.69 18.61 -22.69
C GLY A 137 29.04 18.41 -22.03
N GLY A 138 29.61 17.18 -22.04
CA GLY A 138 30.96 16.87 -21.54
C GLY A 138 31.07 16.67 -20.03
N SER A 139 30.00 16.84 -19.26
CA SER A 139 29.99 16.60 -17.81
C SER A 139 29.78 15.12 -17.50
N TRP A 140 30.41 14.64 -16.42
CA TRP A 140 30.21 13.29 -15.93
C TRP A 140 28.98 13.25 -15.03
N GLN A 141 28.12 12.27 -15.27
CA GLN A 141 26.96 11.95 -14.44
C GLN A 141 26.97 10.46 -14.10
N TRP A 142 26.36 10.09 -12.99
CA TRP A 142 26.14 8.71 -12.61
C TRP A 142 24.68 8.33 -12.81
N ARG A 143 24.48 7.08 -13.22
CA ARG A 143 23.17 6.47 -13.33
C ARG A 143 23.13 5.25 -12.41
N ARG A 144 22.06 5.15 -11.66
CA ARG A 144 21.75 3.98 -10.85
C ARG A 144 20.77 3.10 -11.62
N SER A 145 21.15 1.85 -11.86
CA SER A 145 20.30 0.84 -12.47
C SER A 145 19.92 -0.19 -11.42
N ARG A 146 18.69 -0.65 -11.48
CA ARG A 146 18.16 -1.70 -10.60
C ARG A 146 18.12 -3.00 -11.39
N ASN A 147 18.88 -3.99 -10.98
CA ASN A 147 18.79 -5.35 -11.47
C ASN A 147 18.02 -6.20 -10.46
N VAL A 148 17.04 -6.98 -10.94
CA VAL A 148 16.17 -7.80 -10.10
C VAL A 148 16.40 -9.26 -10.44
N VAL A 149 16.79 -10.05 -9.46
CA VAL A 149 17.08 -11.48 -9.61
C VAL A 149 16.10 -12.28 -8.77
N LEU A 150 15.36 -13.20 -9.39
CA LEU A 150 14.51 -14.15 -8.67
C LEU A 150 15.41 -15.15 -7.92
N ILE A 151 15.21 -15.26 -6.62
CA ILE A 151 15.97 -16.15 -5.74
C ILE A 151 15.16 -17.40 -5.41
N GLU A 152 13.90 -17.21 -5.05
CA GLU A 152 13.02 -18.29 -4.63
C GLU A 152 11.57 -17.88 -4.92
N ASP A 153 10.71 -18.83 -5.22
CA ASP A 153 9.27 -18.61 -5.39
C ASP A 153 8.48 -19.82 -4.93
N GLY A 154 7.19 -19.61 -4.76
CA GLY A 154 6.29 -20.68 -4.35
C GLY A 154 4.86 -20.22 -4.17
N VAL A 155 4.04 -21.15 -3.70
CA VAL A 155 2.62 -20.90 -3.35
C VAL A 155 2.41 -21.32 -1.91
N THR A 156 1.65 -20.55 -1.17
CA THR A 156 1.26 -20.86 0.21
C THR A 156 -0.25 -20.74 0.39
N GLY A 157 -0.83 -21.65 1.17
CA GLY A 157 -2.22 -21.54 1.61
C GLY A 157 -2.35 -20.47 2.68
N LEU A 158 -3.44 -19.72 2.66
CA LEU A 158 -3.80 -18.72 3.67
C LEU A 158 -4.98 -19.23 4.48
N ALA A 159 -4.87 -19.16 5.80
CA ALA A 159 -5.91 -19.62 6.71
C ALA A 159 -6.92 -18.50 7.04
N ALA A 160 -8.18 -18.90 7.35
CA ALA A 160 -9.23 -17.96 7.71
C ALA A 160 -9.32 -17.69 9.23
N ASP A 161 -8.50 -18.35 10.04
CA ASP A 161 -8.59 -18.31 11.50
C ASP A 161 -7.32 -17.76 12.17
N LEU A 162 -6.18 -17.84 11.50
CA LEU A 162 -4.90 -17.37 12.03
C LEU A 162 -3.93 -16.96 10.91
N PRO A 163 -2.94 -16.11 11.20
CA PRO A 163 -1.89 -15.76 10.25
C PRO A 163 -1.08 -16.99 9.81
N THR A 164 -0.82 -17.09 8.52
CA THR A 164 0.01 -18.15 7.94
C THR A 164 1.48 -17.78 8.03
N GLN A 165 2.31 -18.70 8.50
CA GLN A 165 3.76 -18.48 8.56
C GLN A 165 4.45 -18.90 7.26
N LEU A 166 5.24 -18.00 6.70
CA LEU A 166 6.16 -18.25 5.59
C LEU A 166 7.58 -18.17 6.11
N GLN A 167 8.35 -19.26 5.92
CA GLN A 167 9.78 -19.29 6.23
C GLN A 167 10.55 -19.30 4.93
N LEU A 168 11.50 -18.36 4.78
CA LEU A 168 12.39 -18.29 3.63
C LEU A 168 13.76 -18.84 3.98
N SER A 169 14.42 -19.39 2.97
CA SER A 169 15.79 -19.93 3.08
C SER A 169 16.78 -18.85 3.53
N PRO A 170 17.88 -19.25 4.19
CA PRO A 170 18.92 -18.31 4.59
C PRO A 170 19.49 -17.55 3.40
N MET A 171 19.61 -16.22 3.55
CA MET A 171 20.06 -15.30 2.51
C MET A 171 21.45 -14.73 2.83
N ASP A 172 22.17 -14.35 1.78
CA ASP A 172 23.40 -13.58 1.89
C ASP A 172 23.12 -12.08 2.04
N TRP A 173 24.20 -11.28 2.06
CA TRP A 173 24.08 -9.82 2.06
C TRP A 173 23.38 -9.33 0.79
N GLY A 174 22.48 -8.38 0.95
CA GLY A 174 21.77 -7.74 -0.17
C GLY A 174 20.47 -7.10 0.26
N ASP A 175 19.88 -6.40 -0.69
CA ASP A 175 18.52 -5.89 -0.57
C ASP A 175 17.57 -6.92 -1.18
N TYR A 176 16.52 -7.28 -0.44
CA TYR A 176 15.55 -8.28 -0.88
C TYR A 176 14.14 -7.70 -0.85
N GLN A 177 13.32 -8.17 -1.76
CA GLN A 177 11.90 -7.84 -1.85
C GLN A 177 11.08 -9.13 -1.87
N LEU A 178 10.17 -9.28 -0.91
CA LEU A 178 9.12 -10.31 -0.95
C LEU A 178 7.90 -9.72 -1.64
N VAL A 179 7.44 -10.38 -2.69
CA VAL A 179 6.23 -10.02 -3.44
C VAL A 179 5.21 -11.11 -3.26
N LEU A 180 3.98 -10.75 -2.87
CA LEU A 180 2.86 -11.67 -2.79
C LEU A 180 1.79 -11.26 -3.79
N THR A 181 1.16 -12.27 -4.39
CA THR A 181 0.03 -12.11 -5.31
C THR A 181 -1.07 -13.07 -4.87
N HIS A 182 -2.30 -12.58 -4.75
CA HIS A 182 -3.45 -13.43 -4.49
C HIS A 182 -3.84 -14.14 -5.78
N ASP A 183 -4.05 -15.45 -5.70
CA ASP A 183 -4.45 -16.30 -6.83
C ASP A 183 -5.96 -16.27 -7.05
#